data_6caf94f0b30b214aac5cb366bfeb8b98
#
_entry.id   6caf94f0b30b214aac5cb366bfeb8b98
#
_cell.length_a   1.000
_cell.length_b   1.000
_cell.length_c   1.000
_cell.angle_alpha   90.00
_cell.angle_beta   90.00
_cell.angle_gamma   90.00
#
_symmetry.space_group_name_H-M   'P 1'
#
loop_
_entity.id
_entity.type
_entity.pdbx_description
1 polymer ?
#
loop_
_entity_poly.entity_id
_entity_poly.type
_entity_poly.pdbx_seq_one_letter_code
_entity_poly.pdbx_strand_id
1 'polypeptide(L)'
;MNIEYIIPLVTFWHTISTQIAKYTPLQLANNAVSLIHGVSFIAHYSYDYNIHYTVHASIAFFIYDLFYILLCIFVIYRRDDDHHPLKYKDELNKKLPYIAHHIAATYCMYSAITIANGDKIIDSIFILEKSNIMIYVSYHLHKQYREYTRTNAISEFVQLLTYTYYRIFVLTQFVYDSRASVFTYPYITQFLIFLICSMGYVWSYRLLMKNIANYDVIRAAVAAAASKKYSSAG
;
A
#
# COMPACT_ATOMS: atom_id res chain seq x y z
N MET A 1 -0.72 -3.73 -24.83
CA MET A 1 0.40 -3.40 -23.89
C MET A 1 1.70 -3.69 -24.61
N ASN A 2 2.55 -2.69 -24.80
CA ASN A 2 3.82 -2.89 -25.47
C ASN A 2 4.87 -3.33 -24.43
N ILE A 3 5.28 -4.60 -24.46
CA ILE A 3 6.25 -5.22 -23.55
C ILE A 3 7.59 -4.48 -23.57
N GLU A 4 7.93 -3.84 -24.70
CA GLU A 4 9.17 -3.06 -24.85
C GLU A 4 9.30 -1.91 -23.85
N TYR A 5 8.16 -1.36 -23.35
CA TYR A 5 8.19 -0.33 -22.31
C TYR A 5 8.22 -0.91 -20.88
N ILE A 6 7.66 -2.10 -20.69
CA ILE A 6 7.53 -2.68 -19.34
C ILE A 6 8.89 -3.13 -18.80
N ILE A 7 9.70 -3.81 -19.60
CA ILE A 7 11.01 -4.34 -19.15
C ILE A 7 11.95 -3.22 -18.64
N PRO A 8 12.19 -2.13 -19.40
CA PRO A 8 13.01 -1.02 -18.90
C PRO A 8 12.46 -0.38 -17.63
N LEU A 9 11.15 -0.25 -17.49
CA LEU A 9 10.51 0.32 -16.29
C LEU A 9 10.60 -0.60 -15.07
N VAL A 10 10.48 -1.92 -15.23
CA VAL A 10 10.73 -2.89 -14.14
C VAL A 10 12.20 -2.79 -13.70
N THR A 11 13.13 -2.72 -14.65
CA THR A 11 14.57 -2.55 -14.36
C THR A 11 14.84 -1.23 -13.63
N PHE A 12 14.16 -0.15 -14.00
CA PHE A 12 14.24 1.14 -13.32
C PHE A 12 13.83 1.03 -11.85
N TRP A 13 12.68 0.42 -11.54
CA TRP A 13 12.22 0.22 -10.17
C TRP A 13 13.16 -0.67 -9.35
N HIS A 14 13.66 -1.74 -9.97
CA HIS A 14 14.66 -2.60 -9.33
C HIS A 14 15.95 -1.83 -9.02
N THR A 15 16.42 -0.99 -9.94
CA THR A 15 17.63 -0.16 -9.76
C THR A 15 17.44 0.82 -8.61
N ILE A 16 16.32 1.54 -8.54
CA ILE A 16 16.03 2.45 -7.41
C ILE A 16 16.04 1.68 -6.10
N SER A 17 15.36 0.54 -6.02
CA SER A 17 15.30 -0.27 -4.81
C SER A 17 16.69 -0.73 -4.36
N THR A 18 17.51 -1.21 -5.28
CA THR A 18 18.89 -1.66 -4.97
C THR A 18 19.79 -0.51 -4.53
N GLN A 19 19.63 0.70 -5.09
CA GLN A 19 20.38 1.86 -4.62
C GLN A 19 19.97 2.27 -3.21
N ILE A 20 18.68 2.32 -2.90
CA ILE A 20 18.18 2.63 -1.56
C ILE A 20 18.61 1.55 -0.56
N ALA A 21 18.58 0.27 -0.95
CA ALA A 21 18.97 -0.87 -0.11
C ALA A 21 20.45 -0.86 0.31
N LYS A 22 21.30 -0.07 -0.33
CA LYS A 22 22.70 0.15 0.14
C LYS A 22 22.76 0.89 1.49
N TYR A 23 21.73 1.67 1.80
CA TYR A 23 21.70 2.55 2.96
C TYR A 23 20.64 2.15 3.99
N THR A 24 19.73 1.26 3.64
CA THR A 24 18.60 0.86 4.48
C THR A 24 18.32 -0.65 4.35
N PRO A 25 17.70 -1.29 5.37
CA PRO A 25 17.22 -2.65 5.21
C PRO A 25 16.31 -2.80 3.99
N LEU A 26 16.40 -3.94 3.31
CA LEU A 26 15.71 -4.20 2.04
C LEU A 26 14.19 -3.97 2.12
N GLN A 27 13.55 -4.31 3.24
CA GLN A 27 12.11 -4.04 3.44
C GLN A 27 11.78 -2.53 3.48
N LEU A 28 12.67 -1.72 4.09
CA LEU A 28 12.51 -0.26 4.10
C LEU A 28 12.78 0.33 2.72
N ALA A 29 13.77 -0.20 2.00
CA ALA A 29 14.04 0.20 0.63
C ALA A 29 12.81 -0.04 -0.26
N ASN A 30 12.20 -1.23 -0.20
CA ASN A 30 11.01 -1.53 -0.98
C ASN A 30 9.81 -0.62 -0.63
N ASN A 31 9.60 -0.36 0.67
CA ASN A 31 8.54 0.56 1.10
C ASN A 31 8.81 2.01 0.64
N ALA A 32 10.08 2.44 0.59
CA ALA A 32 10.46 3.75 0.02
C ALA A 32 10.16 3.82 -1.48
N VAL A 33 10.43 2.75 -2.23
CA VAL A 33 10.09 2.65 -3.65
C VAL A 33 8.56 2.74 -3.84
N SER A 34 7.77 2.08 -2.99
CA SER A 34 6.31 2.17 -3.02
C SER A 34 5.81 3.59 -2.75
N LEU A 35 6.43 4.31 -1.81
CA LEU A 35 6.14 5.73 -1.57
C LEU A 35 6.48 6.60 -2.79
N ILE A 36 7.66 6.40 -3.38
CA ILE A 36 8.09 7.13 -4.58
C ILE A 36 7.12 6.88 -5.72
N HIS A 37 6.72 5.62 -5.95
CA HIS A 37 5.71 5.27 -6.96
C HIS A 37 4.40 6.02 -6.73
N GLY A 38 3.81 5.93 -5.52
CA GLY A 38 2.54 6.57 -5.20
C GLY A 38 2.58 8.10 -5.36
N VAL A 39 3.65 8.75 -4.88
CA VAL A 39 3.84 10.20 -5.03
C VAL A 39 4.00 10.58 -6.52
N SER A 40 4.81 9.82 -7.27
CA SER A 40 5.01 10.06 -8.70
C SER A 40 3.71 9.90 -9.50
N PHE A 41 2.92 8.86 -9.19
CA PHE A 41 1.62 8.66 -9.82
C PHE A 41 0.67 9.84 -9.55
N ILE A 42 0.56 10.27 -8.29
CA ILE A 42 -0.27 11.41 -7.90
C ILE A 42 0.18 12.69 -8.61
N ALA A 43 1.49 12.94 -8.66
CA ALA A 43 2.04 14.11 -9.33
C ALA A 43 1.73 14.11 -10.83
N HIS A 44 2.06 13.01 -11.53
CA HIS A 44 1.82 12.89 -12.96
C HIS A 44 0.34 13.04 -13.32
N TYR A 45 -0.54 12.41 -12.54
CA TYR A 45 -1.97 12.53 -12.74
C TYR A 45 -2.47 13.99 -12.52
N SER A 46 -2.00 14.63 -11.45
CA SER A 46 -2.44 16.00 -11.09
C SER A 46 -1.97 17.08 -12.08
N TYR A 47 -0.87 16.85 -12.77
CA TYR A 47 -0.32 17.77 -13.78
C TYR A 47 -0.71 17.40 -15.22
N ASP A 48 -1.67 16.47 -15.37
CA ASP A 48 -2.14 15.99 -16.69
C ASP A 48 -0.99 15.51 -17.60
N TYR A 49 0.03 14.91 -16.99
CA TYR A 49 1.14 14.35 -17.70
C TYR A 49 0.70 13.07 -18.43
N ASN A 50 1.38 12.69 -19.51
CA ASN A 50 1.03 11.55 -20.36
C ASN A 50 0.55 10.33 -19.55
N ILE A 51 -0.79 10.18 -19.47
CA ILE A 51 -1.43 9.18 -18.62
C ILE A 51 -1.07 7.75 -19.03
N HIS A 52 -0.85 7.50 -20.31
CA HIS A 52 -0.43 6.18 -20.79
C HIS A 52 0.95 5.80 -20.24
N TYR A 53 1.90 6.74 -20.21
CA TYR A 53 3.22 6.49 -19.62
C TYR A 53 3.10 6.21 -18.12
N THR A 54 2.30 7.01 -17.42
CA THR A 54 2.04 6.85 -15.97
C THR A 54 1.46 5.48 -15.65
N VAL A 55 0.49 5.01 -16.43
CA VAL A 55 -0.11 3.69 -16.26
C VAL A 55 0.90 2.57 -16.55
N HIS A 56 1.73 2.68 -17.60
CA HIS A 56 2.77 1.69 -17.88
C HIS A 56 3.82 1.64 -16.76
N ALA A 57 4.24 2.80 -16.23
CA ALA A 57 5.17 2.86 -15.09
C ALA A 57 4.59 2.19 -13.84
N SER A 58 3.28 2.33 -13.61
CA SER A 58 2.58 1.69 -12.49
C SER A 58 2.43 0.18 -12.68
N ILE A 59 2.09 -0.28 -13.89
CA ILE A 59 2.07 -1.71 -14.22
C ILE A 59 3.45 -2.33 -13.94
N ALA A 60 4.52 -1.68 -14.41
CA ALA A 60 5.89 -2.13 -14.18
C ALA A 60 6.25 -2.16 -12.69
N PHE A 61 5.80 -1.17 -11.90
CA PHE A 61 5.97 -1.16 -10.46
C PHE A 61 5.26 -2.35 -9.80
N PHE A 62 4.00 -2.62 -10.10
CA PHE A 62 3.27 -3.75 -9.51
C PHE A 62 3.88 -5.10 -9.88
N ILE A 63 4.39 -5.24 -11.11
CA ILE A 63 5.14 -6.44 -11.53
C ILE A 63 6.44 -6.55 -10.72
N TYR A 64 7.21 -5.47 -10.59
CA TYR A 64 8.43 -5.43 -9.79
C TYR A 64 8.16 -5.84 -8.33
N ASP A 65 7.17 -5.23 -7.69
CA ASP A 65 6.86 -5.48 -6.28
C ASP A 65 6.32 -6.90 -6.05
N LEU A 66 5.56 -7.45 -7.00
CA LEU A 66 5.14 -8.85 -6.98
C LEU A 66 6.34 -9.80 -7.02
N PHE A 67 7.32 -9.57 -7.91
CA PHE A 67 8.55 -10.35 -7.95
C PHE A 67 9.34 -10.23 -6.65
N TYR A 68 9.43 -9.03 -6.06
CA TYR A 68 10.07 -8.81 -4.78
C TYR A 68 9.40 -9.62 -3.65
N ILE A 69 8.08 -9.62 -3.57
CA ILE A 69 7.32 -10.40 -2.58
C ILE A 69 7.59 -11.90 -2.75
N LEU A 70 7.54 -12.41 -3.97
CA LEU A 70 7.80 -13.82 -4.29
C LEU A 70 9.24 -14.20 -3.95
N LEU A 71 10.21 -13.34 -4.26
CA LEU A 71 11.62 -13.55 -3.90
C LEU A 71 11.81 -13.61 -2.39
N CYS A 72 11.18 -12.72 -1.63
CA CYS A 72 11.23 -12.73 -0.17
C CYS A 72 10.68 -14.06 0.40
N ILE A 73 9.55 -14.55 -0.12
CA ILE A 73 8.97 -15.83 0.28
C ILE A 73 9.95 -16.97 -0.02
N PHE A 74 10.55 -16.98 -1.21
CA PHE A 74 11.50 -18.00 -1.63
C PHE A 74 12.78 -18.01 -0.77
N VAL A 75 13.32 -16.81 -0.44
CA VAL A 75 14.51 -16.68 0.43
C VAL A 75 14.22 -17.16 1.85
N ILE A 76 13.04 -16.84 2.40
CA ILE A 76 12.62 -17.33 3.72
C ILE A 76 12.54 -18.87 3.70
N TYR A 77 11.93 -19.44 2.66
CA TYR A 77 11.83 -20.90 2.49
C TYR A 77 13.19 -21.59 2.44
N ARG A 78 14.16 -21.01 1.71
CA ARG A 78 15.52 -21.59 1.58
C ARG A 78 16.40 -21.44 2.82
N ARG A 79 16.18 -20.42 3.64
CA ARG A 79 16.98 -20.15 4.85
C ARG A 79 16.55 -20.98 6.06
N ASP A 80 15.38 -21.59 6.02
CA ASP A 80 14.88 -22.44 7.10
C ASP A 80 15.46 -23.85 6.90
N ASP A 81 16.69 -24.09 7.39
CA ASP A 81 17.40 -25.37 7.30
C ASP A 81 16.62 -26.54 7.93
N ASP A 82 15.72 -26.23 8.86
CA ASP A 82 14.84 -27.21 9.52
C ASP A 82 13.55 -27.50 8.71
N HIS A 83 13.38 -26.90 7.54
CA HIS A 83 12.21 -27.06 6.66
C HIS A 83 10.88 -27.13 7.41
N HIS A 84 10.63 -26.19 8.34
CA HIS A 84 9.40 -26.19 9.12
C HIS A 84 8.22 -25.75 8.22
N PRO A 85 7.43 -26.68 7.66
CA PRO A 85 6.43 -26.37 6.64
C PRO A 85 5.33 -25.43 7.17
N LEU A 86 5.12 -25.40 8.48
CA LEU A 86 4.15 -24.52 9.14
C LEU A 86 4.57 -23.04 9.05
N LYS A 87 5.85 -22.73 9.28
CA LYS A 87 6.35 -21.35 9.23
C LYS A 87 6.27 -20.76 7.82
N TYR A 88 6.63 -21.55 6.81
CA TYR A 88 6.48 -21.17 5.42
C TYR A 88 5.02 -20.88 5.05
N LYS A 89 4.10 -21.78 5.46
CA LYS A 89 2.66 -21.64 5.24
C LYS A 89 2.11 -20.37 5.88
N ASP A 90 2.53 -20.05 7.10
CA ASP A 90 2.12 -18.84 7.81
C ASP A 90 2.60 -17.57 7.10
N GLU A 91 3.87 -17.54 6.65
CA GLU A 91 4.40 -16.40 5.91
C GLU A 91 3.74 -16.26 4.54
N LEU A 92 3.49 -17.34 3.83
CA LEU A 92 2.73 -17.33 2.58
C LEU A 92 1.31 -16.79 2.81
N ASN A 93 0.61 -17.27 3.83
CA ASN A 93 -0.74 -16.80 4.15
C ASN A 93 -0.79 -15.30 4.47
N LYS A 94 0.22 -14.76 5.15
CA LYS A 94 0.35 -13.31 5.41
C LYS A 94 0.58 -12.52 4.12
N LYS A 95 1.27 -13.09 3.14
CA LYS A 95 1.62 -12.41 1.87
C LYS A 95 0.58 -12.60 0.78
N LEU A 96 -0.25 -13.64 0.86
CA LEU A 96 -1.25 -13.95 -0.17
C LEU A 96 -2.19 -12.79 -0.50
N PRO A 97 -2.73 -12.00 0.46
CA PRO A 97 -3.55 -10.83 0.16
C PRO A 97 -2.80 -9.77 -0.67
N TYR A 98 -1.48 -9.59 -0.41
CA TYR A 98 -0.66 -8.64 -1.17
C TYR A 98 -0.41 -9.14 -2.59
N ILE A 99 -0.12 -10.43 -2.78
CA ILE A 99 0.03 -11.06 -4.10
C ILE A 99 -1.26 -10.87 -4.91
N ALA A 100 -2.41 -11.21 -4.33
CA ALA A 100 -3.71 -11.05 -4.97
C ALA A 100 -3.99 -9.58 -5.33
N HIS A 101 -3.66 -8.65 -4.43
CA HIS A 101 -3.78 -7.21 -4.67
C HIS A 101 -2.93 -6.75 -5.86
N HIS A 102 -1.67 -7.17 -5.96
CA HIS A 102 -0.77 -6.77 -7.06
C HIS A 102 -1.22 -7.33 -8.41
N ILE A 103 -1.70 -8.57 -8.44
CA ILE A 103 -2.29 -9.17 -9.65
C ILE A 103 -3.54 -8.37 -10.07
N ALA A 104 -4.44 -8.08 -9.13
CA ALA A 104 -5.65 -7.32 -9.38
C ALA A 104 -5.34 -5.88 -9.85
N ALA A 105 -4.39 -5.19 -9.21
CA ALA A 105 -3.98 -3.86 -9.57
C ALA A 105 -3.37 -3.82 -10.99
N THR A 106 -2.49 -4.77 -11.32
CA THR A 106 -1.92 -4.90 -12.67
C THR A 106 -3.01 -5.10 -13.72
N TYR A 107 -3.99 -5.96 -13.44
CA TYR A 107 -5.12 -6.19 -14.34
C TYR A 107 -6.00 -4.94 -14.49
N CYS A 108 -6.32 -4.24 -13.41
CA CYS A 108 -7.08 -3.00 -13.45
C CYS A 108 -6.36 -1.91 -14.25
N MET A 109 -5.05 -1.75 -14.05
CA MET A 109 -4.23 -0.82 -14.84
C MET A 109 -4.23 -1.16 -16.32
N TYR A 110 -4.09 -2.45 -16.66
CA TYR A 110 -4.20 -2.91 -18.05
C TYR A 110 -5.57 -2.61 -18.63
N SER A 111 -6.64 -2.90 -17.88
CA SER A 111 -8.02 -2.63 -18.29
C SER A 111 -8.23 -1.12 -18.54
N ALA A 112 -7.64 -0.27 -17.71
CA ALA A 112 -7.76 1.19 -17.83
C ALA A 112 -7.28 1.74 -19.18
N ILE A 113 -6.34 1.09 -19.84
CA ILE A 113 -5.80 1.53 -21.14
C ILE A 113 -6.37 0.73 -22.33
N THR A 114 -7.19 -0.28 -22.09
CA THR A 114 -7.70 -1.18 -23.16
C THR A 114 -9.20 -1.16 -23.34
N ILE A 115 -9.97 -0.72 -22.35
CA ILE A 115 -11.44 -0.70 -22.41
C ILE A 115 -11.98 0.73 -22.58
N ALA A 116 -13.18 0.83 -23.14
CA ALA A 116 -13.89 2.10 -23.24
C ALA A 116 -14.17 2.66 -21.81
N ASN A 117 -14.02 3.99 -21.65
CA ASN A 117 -14.15 4.69 -20.36
C ASN A 117 -13.18 4.20 -19.28
N GLY A 118 -12.03 3.63 -19.65
CA GLY A 118 -11.02 3.17 -18.71
C GLY A 118 -10.38 4.29 -17.87
N ASP A 119 -10.54 5.55 -18.26
CA ASP A 119 -10.20 6.75 -17.48
C ASP A 119 -10.78 6.71 -16.07
N LYS A 120 -12.02 6.19 -15.89
CA LYS A 120 -12.64 6.01 -14.56
C LYS A 120 -11.89 5.02 -13.66
N ILE A 121 -11.22 4.04 -14.25
CA ILE A 121 -10.36 3.14 -13.48
C ILE A 121 -9.11 3.91 -13.02
N ILE A 122 -8.53 4.75 -13.87
CA ILE A 122 -7.36 5.57 -13.54
C ILE A 122 -7.71 6.55 -12.42
N ASP A 123 -8.87 7.22 -12.49
CA ASP A 123 -9.39 8.10 -11.44
C ASP A 123 -9.49 7.34 -10.09
N SER A 124 -10.03 6.11 -10.12
CA SER A 124 -10.11 5.25 -8.93
C SER A 124 -8.73 4.94 -8.35
N ILE A 125 -7.77 4.61 -9.21
CA ILE A 125 -6.40 4.31 -8.78
C ILE A 125 -5.73 5.54 -8.16
N PHE A 126 -5.96 6.74 -8.71
CA PHE A 126 -5.49 7.98 -8.13
C PHE A 126 -6.02 8.21 -6.71
N ILE A 127 -7.31 7.93 -6.47
CA ILE A 127 -7.90 7.99 -5.13
C ILE A 127 -7.22 6.96 -4.21
N LEU A 128 -6.98 5.74 -4.71
CA LEU A 128 -6.33 4.67 -3.97
C LEU A 128 -4.90 5.03 -3.57
N GLU A 129 -4.10 5.59 -4.48
CA GLU A 129 -2.72 5.99 -4.19
C GLU A 129 -2.66 7.11 -3.15
N LYS A 130 -3.56 8.08 -3.18
CA LYS A 130 -3.66 9.09 -2.10
C LYS A 130 -3.87 8.46 -0.73
N SER A 131 -4.66 7.38 -0.65
CA SER A 131 -4.89 6.67 0.61
C SER A 131 -3.65 5.93 1.12
N ASN A 132 -2.75 5.52 0.23
CA ASN A 132 -1.59 4.69 0.55
C ASN A 132 -0.40 5.49 1.11
N ILE A 133 -0.29 6.79 0.82
CA ILE A 133 0.88 7.61 1.22
C ILE A 133 1.17 7.49 2.72
N MET A 134 0.14 7.64 3.55
CA MET A 134 0.33 7.56 5.01
C MET A 134 0.62 6.16 5.52
N ILE A 135 0.28 5.11 4.77
CA ILE A 135 0.70 3.74 5.10
C ILE A 135 2.22 3.62 5.03
N TYR A 136 2.82 4.12 3.95
CA TYR A 136 4.27 4.08 3.75
C TYR A 136 5.02 4.93 4.78
N VAL A 137 4.52 6.14 5.07
CA VAL A 137 5.08 7.04 6.08
C VAL A 137 5.03 6.39 7.46
N SER A 138 3.87 5.89 7.89
CA SER A 138 3.71 5.23 9.19
C SER A 138 4.61 4.01 9.33
N TYR A 139 4.75 3.20 8.27
CA TYR A 139 5.64 2.05 8.27
C TYR A 139 7.11 2.45 8.49
N HIS A 140 7.58 3.51 7.82
CA HIS A 140 8.94 4.03 8.01
C HIS A 140 9.18 4.50 9.45
N LEU A 141 8.24 5.26 10.01
CA LEU A 141 8.34 5.75 11.39
C LEU A 141 8.37 4.60 12.39
N HIS A 142 7.55 3.56 12.20
CA HIS A 142 7.59 2.37 13.07
C HIS A 142 8.91 1.62 13.01
N LYS A 143 9.57 1.59 11.86
CA LYS A 143 10.87 0.92 11.72
C LYS A 143 12.03 1.79 12.21
N GLN A 144 11.89 3.10 12.16
CA GLN A 144 12.91 4.04 12.66
C GLN A 144 12.94 4.09 14.18
N TYR A 145 11.80 4.06 14.84
CA TYR A 145 11.69 4.09 16.30
C TYR A 145 11.52 2.67 16.84
N ARG A 146 12.45 2.20 17.68
CA ARG A 146 12.41 0.86 18.28
C ARG A 146 11.24 0.69 19.24
N GLU A 147 10.90 1.75 19.96
CA GLU A 147 9.78 1.80 20.89
C GLU A 147 8.61 2.58 20.29
N TYR A 148 7.41 2.23 20.72
CA TYR A 148 6.21 2.93 20.28
C TYR A 148 6.18 4.33 20.87
N THR A 149 6.32 5.33 20.02
CA THR A 149 6.41 6.75 20.41
C THR A 149 5.12 7.50 20.11
N ARG A 150 5.02 8.73 20.68
CA ARG A 150 3.93 9.65 20.30
C ARG A 150 3.89 9.93 18.80
N THR A 151 5.05 9.98 18.14
CA THR A 151 5.14 10.15 16.67
C THR A 151 4.49 9.00 15.93
N ASN A 152 4.72 7.76 16.39
CA ASN A 152 4.06 6.58 15.82
C ASN A 152 2.54 6.66 15.97
N ALA A 153 2.06 7.02 17.16
CA ALA A 153 0.63 7.16 17.43
C ALA A 153 -0.04 8.23 16.53
N ILE A 154 0.60 9.39 16.41
CA ILE A 154 0.08 10.45 15.53
C ILE A 154 0.07 9.99 14.07
N SER A 155 1.13 9.34 13.60
CA SER A 155 1.20 8.86 12.22
C SER A 155 0.14 7.79 11.92
N GLU A 156 -0.13 6.88 12.85
CA GLU A 156 -1.19 5.88 12.72
C GLU A 156 -2.58 6.50 12.73
N PHE A 157 -2.81 7.50 13.56
CA PHE A 157 -4.09 8.21 13.58
C PHE A 157 -4.31 8.98 12.27
N VAL A 158 -3.29 9.68 11.75
CA VAL A 158 -3.37 10.36 10.45
C VAL A 158 -3.56 9.35 9.32
N GLN A 159 -2.89 8.18 9.39
CA GLN A 159 -3.10 7.07 8.46
C GLN A 159 -4.56 6.59 8.48
N LEU A 160 -5.15 6.38 9.67
CA LEU A 160 -6.56 5.98 9.81
C LEU A 160 -7.49 7.00 9.16
N LEU A 161 -7.32 8.29 9.48
CA LEU A 161 -8.16 9.36 8.90
C LEU A 161 -8.04 9.43 7.39
N THR A 162 -6.80 9.48 6.87
CA THR A 162 -6.53 9.60 5.44
C THR A 162 -7.04 8.39 4.68
N TYR A 163 -6.75 7.18 5.19
CA TYR A 163 -7.17 5.94 4.56
C TYR A 163 -8.69 5.83 4.53
N THR A 164 -9.37 6.07 5.67
CA THR A 164 -10.83 6.01 5.76
C THR A 164 -11.49 7.05 4.87
N TYR A 165 -10.99 8.29 4.86
CA TYR A 165 -11.53 9.35 4.01
C TYR A 165 -11.49 8.96 2.52
N TYR A 166 -10.32 8.57 2.01
CA TYR A 166 -10.21 8.24 0.59
C TYR A 166 -10.87 6.91 0.21
N ARG A 167 -10.75 5.86 1.04
CA ARG A 167 -11.26 4.52 0.71
C ARG A 167 -12.75 4.33 0.98
N ILE A 168 -13.27 4.94 2.04
CA ILE A 168 -14.68 4.77 2.40
C ILE A 168 -15.53 5.87 1.76
N PHE A 169 -15.15 7.13 1.93
CA PHE A 169 -15.99 8.22 1.44
C PHE A 169 -15.73 8.54 -0.03
N VAL A 170 -14.50 8.92 -0.40
CA VAL A 170 -14.22 9.42 -1.74
C VAL A 170 -14.36 8.32 -2.79
N LEU A 171 -13.76 7.14 -2.57
CA LEU A 171 -13.85 6.03 -3.52
C LEU A 171 -15.27 5.50 -3.67
N THR A 172 -16.00 5.32 -2.57
CA THR A 172 -17.39 4.81 -2.61
C THR A 172 -18.29 5.78 -3.37
N GLN A 173 -18.16 7.10 -3.07
CA GLN A 173 -18.91 8.13 -3.79
C GLN A 173 -18.55 8.11 -5.29
N PHE A 174 -17.25 8.05 -5.62
CA PHE A 174 -16.80 8.01 -7.00
C PHE A 174 -17.33 6.79 -7.77
N VAL A 175 -17.29 5.60 -7.17
CA VAL A 175 -17.83 4.37 -7.79
C VAL A 175 -19.35 4.46 -7.97
N TYR A 176 -20.06 5.03 -6.98
CA TYR A 176 -21.50 5.28 -7.10
C TYR A 176 -21.83 6.24 -8.25
N ASP A 177 -21.11 7.35 -8.37
CA ASP A 177 -21.32 8.33 -9.43
C ASP A 177 -20.95 7.77 -10.82
N SER A 178 -19.94 6.90 -10.87
CA SER A 178 -19.46 6.25 -12.10
C SER A 178 -20.19 4.93 -12.41
N ARG A 179 -21.20 4.53 -11.66
CA ARG A 179 -21.84 3.20 -11.76
C ARG A 179 -22.31 2.84 -13.18
N ALA A 180 -22.83 3.82 -13.95
CA ALA A 180 -23.26 3.58 -15.32
C ALA A 180 -22.10 3.09 -16.20
N SER A 181 -20.90 3.66 -16.06
CA SER A 181 -19.69 3.23 -16.76
C SER A 181 -19.19 1.88 -16.20
N VAL A 182 -19.19 1.71 -14.87
CA VAL A 182 -18.72 0.47 -14.22
C VAL A 182 -19.54 -0.74 -14.71
N PHE A 183 -20.83 -0.61 -14.86
CA PHE A 183 -21.68 -1.70 -15.36
C PHE A 183 -21.45 -2.05 -16.85
N THR A 184 -20.74 -1.21 -17.60
CA THR A 184 -20.35 -1.55 -18.99
C THR A 184 -19.02 -2.31 -19.08
N TYR A 185 -18.27 -2.40 -17.97
CA TYR A 185 -16.98 -3.10 -17.96
C TYR A 185 -17.13 -4.62 -17.99
N PRO A 186 -16.09 -5.36 -18.41
CA PRO A 186 -16.05 -6.81 -18.26
C PRO A 186 -16.33 -7.23 -16.81
N TYR A 187 -17.07 -8.34 -16.63
CA TYR A 187 -17.46 -8.81 -15.28
C TYR A 187 -16.28 -8.98 -14.31
N ILE A 188 -15.13 -9.40 -14.81
CA ILE A 188 -13.93 -9.51 -13.98
C ILE A 188 -13.46 -8.14 -13.45
N THR A 189 -13.53 -7.10 -14.29
CA THR A 189 -13.18 -5.72 -13.86
C THR A 189 -14.17 -5.22 -12.82
N GLN A 190 -15.47 -5.45 -13.02
CA GLN A 190 -16.49 -5.11 -12.03
C GLN A 190 -16.26 -5.83 -10.70
N PHE A 191 -15.99 -7.13 -10.75
CA PHE A 191 -15.66 -7.92 -9.56
C PHE A 191 -14.43 -7.39 -8.82
N LEU A 192 -13.36 -7.04 -9.53
CA LEU A 192 -12.14 -6.50 -8.93
C LEU A 192 -12.37 -5.12 -8.30
N ILE A 193 -13.15 -4.24 -8.93
CA ILE A 193 -13.53 -2.95 -8.34
C ILE A 193 -14.28 -3.19 -7.02
N PHE A 194 -15.27 -4.08 -7.02
CA PHE A 194 -16.01 -4.44 -5.81
C PHE A 194 -15.10 -5.03 -4.73
N LEU A 195 -14.19 -5.92 -5.10
CA LEU A 195 -13.22 -6.53 -4.19
C LEU A 195 -12.30 -5.47 -3.55
N ILE A 196 -11.76 -4.54 -4.35
CA ILE A 196 -10.90 -3.46 -3.86
C ILE A 196 -11.66 -2.54 -2.89
N CYS A 197 -12.90 -2.18 -3.20
CA CYS A 197 -13.74 -1.41 -2.29
C CYS A 197 -13.97 -2.17 -0.97
N SER A 198 -14.35 -3.44 -1.05
CA SER A 198 -14.60 -4.28 0.14
C SER A 198 -13.34 -4.41 1.02
N MET A 199 -12.17 -4.60 0.41
CA MET A 199 -10.89 -4.60 1.12
C MET A 199 -10.63 -3.26 1.83
N GLY A 200 -11.02 -2.14 1.22
CA GLY A 200 -10.93 -0.81 1.83
C GLY A 200 -11.67 -0.74 3.18
N TYR A 201 -12.91 -1.26 3.24
CA TYR A 201 -13.68 -1.32 4.48
C TYR A 201 -13.02 -2.20 5.55
N VAL A 202 -12.58 -3.41 5.17
CA VAL A 202 -11.91 -4.35 6.10
C VAL A 202 -10.64 -3.73 6.68
N TRP A 203 -9.83 -3.07 5.86
CA TRP A 203 -8.59 -2.46 6.32
C TRP A 203 -8.83 -1.20 7.16
N SER A 204 -9.81 -0.37 6.81
CA SER A 204 -10.21 0.76 7.66
C SER A 204 -10.65 0.29 9.05
N TYR A 205 -11.44 -0.78 9.13
CA TYR A 205 -11.82 -1.39 10.40
C TYR A 205 -10.61 -1.89 11.20
N ARG A 206 -9.67 -2.59 10.55
CA ARG A 206 -8.42 -3.06 11.21
C ARG A 206 -7.57 -1.89 11.71
N LEU A 207 -7.45 -0.81 10.93
CA LEU A 207 -6.73 0.39 11.36
C LEU A 207 -7.41 1.06 12.55
N LEU A 208 -8.74 1.12 12.57
CA LEU A 208 -9.52 1.64 13.70
C LEU A 208 -9.25 0.82 14.96
N MET A 209 -9.38 -0.51 14.88
CA MET A 209 -9.15 -1.39 16.04
C MET A 209 -7.71 -1.30 16.56
N LYS A 210 -6.73 -1.19 15.66
CA LYS A 210 -5.32 -0.96 16.03
C LYS A 210 -5.14 0.37 16.76
N ASN A 211 -5.75 1.45 16.28
CA ASN A 211 -5.66 2.77 16.94
C ASN A 211 -6.33 2.76 18.32
N ILE A 212 -7.46 2.07 18.49
CA ILE A 212 -8.11 1.91 19.79
C ILE A 212 -7.19 1.18 20.76
N ALA A 213 -6.61 0.05 20.35
CA ALA A 213 -5.69 -0.72 21.20
C ALA A 213 -4.45 0.10 21.61
N ASN A 214 -3.90 0.87 20.68
CA ASN A 214 -2.72 1.71 20.93
C ASN A 214 -3.04 2.94 21.80
N TYR A 215 -4.26 3.45 21.76
CA TYR A 215 -4.70 4.57 22.58
C TYR A 215 -4.57 4.26 24.07
N ASP A 216 -4.99 3.09 24.52
CA ASP A 216 -4.88 2.68 25.91
C ASP A 216 -3.42 2.57 26.38
N VAL A 217 -2.52 2.08 25.52
CA VAL A 217 -1.09 2.02 25.78
C VAL A 217 -0.51 3.43 25.97
N ILE A 218 -0.87 4.37 25.08
CA ILE A 218 -0.41 5.76 25.15
C ILE A 218 -0.95 6.44 26.41
N ARG A 219 -2.21 6.27 26.70
CA ARG A 219 -2.86 6.82 27.89
C ARG A 219 -2.19 6.32 29.18
N ALA A 220 -1.90 5.02 29.25
CA ALA A 220 -1.18 4.44 30.38
C ALA A 220 0.24 4.99 30.52
N ALA A 221 0.98 5.12 29.41
CA ALA A 221 2.33 5.69 29.39
C ALA A 221 2.36 7.17 29.82
N VAL A 222 1.40 7.98 29.36
CA VAL A 222 1.25 9.39 29.75
C VAL A 222 0.93 9.51 31.23
N ALA A 223 0.02 8.69 31.76
CA ALA A 223 -0.33 8.67 33.18
C ALA A 223 0.88 8.28 34.06
N ALA A 224 1.65 7.27 33.65
CA ALA A 224 2.87 6.85 34.35
C ALA A 224 3.97 7.93 34.34
N ALA A 225 4.13 8.66 33.23
CA ALA A 225 5.08 9.78 33.15
C ALA A 225 4.67 10.95 34.03
N ALA A 226 3.38 11.26 34.11
CA ALA A 226 2.85 12.30 34.98
C ALA A 226 3.09 11.95 36.48
N SER A 227 2.81 10.70 36.88
CA SER A 227 3.03 10.24 38.24
C SER A 227 4.49 10.33 38.71
N LYS A 228 5.45 9.98 37.81
CA LYS A 228 6.89 10.12 38.08
C LYS A 228 7.31 11.56 38.30
N LYS A 229 6.76 12.52 37.58
CA LYS A 229 7.07 13.94 37.71
C LYS A 229 6.63 14.50 39.07
N TYR A 230 5.52 14.02 39.59
CA TYR A 230 5.04 14.47 40.93
C TYR A 230 5.78 13.80 42.09
N SER A 231 6.24 12.55 41.92
CA SER A 231 7.03 11.86 42.95
C SER A 231 8.48 12.34 43.08
N SER A 232 9.04 13.03 42.09
CA SER A 232 10.39 13.60 42.09
C SER A 232 10.43 15.07 42.54
N ALA A 233 9.29 15.71 42.81
CA ALA A 233 9.17 17.09 43.20
C ALA A 233 8.81 17.27 44.71
N GLY A 234 8.63 16.15 45.42
CA GLY A 234 8.46 16.12 46.90
C GLY A 234 9.63 15.43 47.56
#